data_fa296c22403c54a88868f18da341bd67
#
_entry.id   fa296c22403c54a88868f18da341bd67
#
_cell.length_a   1.000
_cell.length_b   1.000
_cell.length_c   1.000
_cell.angle_alpha   90.00
_cell.angle_beta   90.00
_cell.angle_gamma   90.00
#
_symmetry.space_group_name_H-M   'P 1'
#
loop_
_entity.id
_entity.type
_entity.pdbx_description
1 polymer ?
#
loop_
_entity_poly.entity_id
_entity_poly.type
_entity_poly.pdbx_seq_one_letter_code
_entity_poly.pdbx_strand_id
1 'polypeptide(L)'
;MRSNLSPNVFTLLIFLLMLAASACSSGNPANNPPPEDGKNQIILATTTSTQDSGLLDFLIPKFYENNEYLVKTIAVGTGKALKMAEDGNVDILLVHAPSAELDLVEKGYGIDRKLVMHNDFVIIGPAGDPAGITGLNSASEAFQDILNSESIFTSRGDDSGTHKKELEFWDDINADPQGDWYLESGQGMAATLRIASEKDAYTLTDRATYLANQDFLDLDILVEGDPRLLNVYHVITVNPGKWPQVNYEGAQIFTAFLVSTKTQELIRNFGVDLYGQPLFFPDADKTDSDLGLD
;
A
#
# COMPACT_ATOMS: atom_id res chain seq x y z
N MET A 1 -3.60 -6.68 -80.21
CA MET A 1 -2.28 -6.80 -80.82
C MET A 1 -1.30 -6.96 -79.68
N ARG A 2 -0.81 -8.15 -79.42
CA ARG A 2 0.50 -8.72 -79.78
C ARG A 2 1.61 -7.81 -79.22
N SER A 3 2.58 -8.18 -78.45
CA SER A 3 3.31 -9.48 -78.18
C SER A 3 4.26 -9.25 -77.08
N ASN A 4 4.40 -10.18 -76.08
CA ASN A 4 5.55 -11.11 -75.96
C ASN A 4 6.91 -10.43 -75.89
N LEU A 5 7.75 -10.64 -74.91
CA LEU A 5 8.53 -11.84 -74.49
C LEU A 5 9.43 -11.57 -73.29
N SER A 6 9.55 -12.54 -72.43
CA SER A 6 10.61 -12.84 -71.45
C SER A 6 11.94 -13.21 -72.11
N PRO A 7 12.92 -13.83 -71.47
CA PRO A 7 13.56 -13.70 -70.16
C PRO A 7 15.11 -13.64 -70.29
N ASN A 8 15.85 -13.63 -69.13
CA ASN A 8 17.10 -14.40 -68.90
C ASN A 8 17.92 -13.65 -67.81
N VAL A 9 18.09 -14.23 -66.63
CA VAL A 9 19.16 -15.18 -66.25
C VAL A 9 20.57 -14.63 -66.52
N PHE A 10 21.32 -14.31 -65.49
CA PHE A 10 22.68 -14.73 -65.26
C PHE A 10 23.28 -14.10 -63.96
N THR A 11 23.48 -14.88 -62.98
CA THR A 11 24.74 -15.35 -62.41
C THR A 11 25.45 -14.40 -61.44
N LEU A 12 25.36 -14.75 -60.17
CA LEU A 12 26.38 -15.03 -59.16
C LEU A 12 27.70 -14.25 -59.26
N LEU A 13 27.94 -13.40 -58.30
CA LEU A 13 29.32 -13.22 -57.78
C LEU A 13 29.30 -13.00 -56.25
N ILE A 14 29.87 -13.98 -55.55
CA ILE A 14 30.18 -13.98 -54.14
C ILE A 14 31.34 -13.03 -53.93
N PHE A 15 31.17 -12.01 -53.08
CA PHE A 15 32.30 -11.35 -52.43
C PHE A 15 32.11 -11.38 -50.93
N LEU A 16 32.86 -12.31 -50.32
CA LEU A 16 33.05 -12.49 -48.89
C LEU A 16 33.92 -11.33 -48.40
N LEU A 17 33.37 -10.35 -47.69
CA LEU A 17 34.18 -9.39 -46.94
C LEU A 17 33.83 -9.57 -45.45
N MET A 18 34.73 -10.29 -44.73
CA MET A 18 34.76 -10.29 -43.28
C MET A 18 35.16 -8.91 -42.80
N LEU A 19 34.23 -8.16 -42.20
CA LEU A 19 34.56 -7.07 -41.29
C LEU A 19 34.26 -7.55 -39.89
N ALA A 20 35.31 -7.83 -39.12
CA ALA A 20 35.25 -8.00 -37.69
C ALA A 20 34.87 -6.64 -37.06
N ALA A 21 33.60 -6.45 -36.74
CA ALA A 21 33.16 -5.36 -35.86
C ALA A 21 33.20 -5.90 -34.43
N SER A 22 34.20 -5.51 -33.68
CA SER A 22 34.23 -5.62 -32.23
C SER A 22 33.10 -4.78 -31.65
N ALA A 23 31.93 -5.37 -31.38
CA ALA A 23 30.87 -4.76 -30.60
C ALA A 23 31.32 -4.77 -29.14
N CYS A 24 31.82 -3.64 -28.65
CA CYS A 24 31.80 -3.36 -27.22
C CYS A 24 30.34 -3.31 -26.79
N SER A 25 29.85 -4.42 -26.19
CA SER A 25 28.61 -4.46 -25.48
C SER A 25 28.77 -3.62 -24.22
N SER A 26 28.37 -2.35 -24.29
CA SER A 26 28.01 -1.58 -23.09
C SER A 26 26.73 -2.19 -22.55
N GLY A 27 26.87 -3.11 -21.60
CA GLY A 27 25.75 -3.69 -20.87
C GLY A 27 24.98 -2.59 -20.15
N ASN A 28 23.76 -2.33 -20.62
CA ASN A 28 22.79 -1.55 -19.90
C ASN A 28 22.35 -2.41 -18.68
N PRO A 29 22.58 -1.97 -17.43
CA PRO A 29 22.07 -2.71 -16.28
C PRO A 29 20.63 -2.29 -16.05
N ALA A 30 19.65 -2.95 -16.63
CA ALA A 30 18.27 -2.98 -16.15
C ALA A 30 17.31 -3.47 -17.25
N ASN A 31 17.31 -4.76 -17.49
CA ASN A 31 16.15 -5.48 -18.06
C ASN A 31 16.45 -6.99 -17.98
N ASN A 32 16.59 -7.49 -16.76
CA ASN A 32 16.33 -8.91 -16.56
C ASN A 32 14.81 -9.07 -16.54
N PRO A 33 14.22 -9.83 -17.49
CA PRO A 33 12.83 -10.21 -17.36
C PRO A 33 12.65 -10.98 -16.05
N PRO A 34 11.50 -10.81 -15.36
CA PRO A 34 11.24 -11.56 -14.15
C PRO A 34 11.34 -13.07 -14.41
N PRO A 35 11.79 -13.87 -13.43
CA PRO A 35 11.92 -15.31 -13.58
C PRO A 35 10.58 -15.95 -13.95
N GLU A 36 10.57 -16.81 -14.97
CA GLU A 36 9.37 -17.49 -15.49
C GLU A 36 8.89 -18.66 -14.60
N ASP A 37 9.66 -19.09 -13.61
CA ASP A 37 9.32 -20.23 -12.77
C ASP A 37 8.59 -19.81 -11.49
N GLY A 38 7.39 -20.39 -11.27
CA GLY A 38 6.53 -20.07 -10.12
C GLY A 38 7.15 -20.32 -8.73
N LYS A 39 8.34 -20.90 -8.65
CA LYS A 39 9.11 -21.06 -7.41
C LYS A 39 9.74 -19.77 -6.89
N ASN A 40 9.96 -18.79 -7.74
CA ASN A 40 10.56 -17.50 -7.36
C ASN A 40 9.50 -16.38 -7.22
N GLN A 41 8.24 -16.76 -7.05
CA GLN A 41 7.15 -15.81 -6.81
C GLN A 41 6.87 -15.65 -5.32
N ILE A 42 6.67 -14.41 -4.89
CA ILE A 42 6.17 -14.05 -3.56
C ILE A 42 4.81 -13.39 -3.75
N ILE A 43 3.77 -13.93 -3.16
CA ILE A 43 2.43 -13.33 -3.17
C ILE A 43 2.29 -12.49 -1.90
N LEU A 44 2.34 -11.16 -2.08
CA LEU A 44 2.16 -10.17 -1.03
C LEU A 44 0.71 -9.71 -0.99
N ALA A 45 0.00 -9.95 0.10
CA ALA A 45 -1.26 -9.25 0.34
C ALA A 45 -1.02 -7.99 1.19
N THR A 46 -1.64 -6.90 0.77
CA THR A 46 -1.55 -5.60 1.43
C THR A 46 -2.88 -4.86 1.33
N THR A 47 -2.93 -3.63 1.87
CA THR A 47 -4.14 -2.81 1.80
C THR A 47 -4.17 -1.93 0.54
N THR A 48 -5.37 -1.52 0.14
CA THR A 48 -5.53 -0.60 -0.98
C THR A 48 -4.87 0.75 -0.69
N SER A 49 -4.93 1.24 0.56
CA SER A 49 -4.26 2.49 0.95
C SER A 49 -2.74 2.40 0.82
N THR A 50 -2.13 1.25 1.19
CA THR A 50 -0.69 1.03 0.99
C THR A 50 -0.32 1.05 -0.50
N GLN A 51 -1.14 0.44 -1.36
CA GLN A 51 -0.93 0.47 -2.81
C GLN A 51 -1.12 1.90 -3.36
N ASP A 52 -2.20 2.57 -2.95
CA ASP A 52 -2.58 3.91 -3.44
C ASP A 52 -1.55 4.99 -3.04
N SER A 53 -0.77 4.78 -1.98
CA SER A 53 0.34 5.67 -1.60
C SER A 53 1.53 5.64 -2.57
N GLY A 54 1.64 4.62 -3.43
CA GLY A 54 2.75 4.42 -4.35
C GLY A 54 4.03 3.85 -3.72
N LEU A 55 4.06 3.58 -2.40
CA LEU A 55 5.26 3.09 -1.72
C LEU A 55 5.75 1.76 -2.28
N LEU A 56 4.84 0.81 -2.55
CA LEU A 56 5.23 -0.50 -3.08
C LEU A 56 5.75 -0.41 -4.51
N ASP A 57 5.20 0.48 -5.33
CA ASP A 57 5.67 0.73 -6.69
C ASP A 57 7.09 1.33 -6.69
N PHE A 58 7.46 2.03 -5.62
CA PHE A 58 8.81 2.54 -5.39
C PHE A 58 9.77 1.48 -4.83
N LEU A 59 9.35 0.67 -3.85
CA LEU A 59 10.23 -0.29 -3.15
C LEU A 59 10.47 -1.59 -3.92
N ILE A 60 9.44 -2.16 -4.58
CA ILE A 60 9.54 -3.45 -5.26
C ILE A 60 10.61 -3.46 -6.37
N PRO A 61 10.76 -2.42 -7.23
CA PRO A 61 11.88 -2.35 -8.17
C PRO A 61 13.25 -2.38 -7.48
N LYS A 62 13.39 -1.76 -6.29
CA LYS A 62 14.63 -1.79 -5.50
C LYS A 62 14.94 -3.17 -4.93
N PHE A 63 13.90 -3.93 -4.60
CA PHE A 63 14.05 -5.33 -4.21
C PHE A 63 14.63 -6.17 -5.36
N TYR A 64 14.16 -5.98 -6.59
CA TYR A 64 14.62 -6.74 -7.76
C TYR A 64 16.08 -6.47 -8.14
N GLU A 65 16.67 -5.33 -7.74
CA GLU A 65 18.08 -5.03 -8.02
C GLU A 65 19.05 -6.09 -7.44
N ASN A 66 18.64 -6.80 -6.36
CA ASN A 66 19.51 -7.71 -5.62
C ASN A 66 18.87 -9.09 -5.34
N ASN A 67 17.69 -9.36 -5.89
CA ASN A 67 16.94 -10.59 -5.62
C ASN A 67 16.31 -11.13 -6.90
N GLU A 68 16.24 -12.46 -7.01
CA GLU A 68 15.64 -13.18 -8.15
C GLU A 68 14.16 -13.49 -7.94
N TYR A 69 13.53 -12.98 -6.87
CA TYR A 69 12.13 -13.19 -6.57
C TYR A 69 11.25 -12.13 -7.22
N LEU A 70 10.11 -12.56 -7.76
CA LEU A 70 9.05 -11.68 -8.28
C LEU A 70 7.96 -11.50 -7.22
N VAL A 71 7.77 -10.27 -6.75
CA VAL A 71 6.69 -9.93 -5.83
C VAL A 71 5.42 -9.62 -6.62
N LYS A 72 4.36 -10.37 -6.35
CA LYS A 72 3.00 -10.10 -6.84
C LYS A 72 2.16 -9.51 -5.71
N THR A 73 1.78 -8.26 -5.86
CA THR A 73 0.96 -7.56 -4.88
C THR A 73 -0.52 -7.81 -5.13
N ILE A 74 -1.26 -8.11 -4.05
CA ILE A 74 -2.72 -8.17 -4.01
C ILE A 74 -3.19 -7.12 -3.01
N ALA A 75 -3.72 -6.01 -3.51
CA ALA A 75 -4.22 -4.91 -2.71
C ALA A 75 -5.74 -5.09 -2.45
N VAL A 76 -6.11 -5.28 -1.19
CA VAL A 76 -7.49 -5.51 -0.75
C VAL A 76 -7.71 -4.87 0.64
N GLY A 77 -8.93 -4.86 1.18
CA GLY A 77 -9.16 -4.45 2.57
C GLY A 77 -8.46 -5.40 3.56
N THR A 78 -8.06 -4.88 4.74
CA THR A 78 -7.27 -5.63 5.75
C THR A 78 -7.91 -6.97 6.10
N GLY A 79 -9.22 -7.02 6.38
CA GLY A 79 -9.91 -8.26 6.73
C GLY A 79 -9.77 -9.33 5.64
N LYS A 80 -9.84 -8.93 4.36
CA LYS A 80 -9.65 -9.85 3.23
C LYS A 80 -8.19 -10.28 3.08
N ALA A 81 -7.22 -9.39 3.32
CA ALA A 81 -5.79 -9.74 3.29
C ALA A 81 -5.47 -10.79 4.39
N LEU A 82 -5.95 -10.56 5.62
CA LEU A 82 -5.80 -11.51 6.73
C LEU A 82 -6.47 -12.84 6.42
N LYS A 83 -7.69 -12.83 5.85
CA LYS A 83 -8.38 -14.05 5.44
C LYS A 83 -7.62 -14.85 4.37
N MET A 84 -6.96 -14.17 3.42
CA MET A 84 -6.12 -14.85 2.43
C MET A 84 -4.91 -15.54 3.09
N ALA A 85 -4.33 -14.96 4.14
CA ALA A 85 -3.27 -15.60 4.93
C ALA A 85 -3.80 -16.79 5.75
N GLU A 86 -4.98 -16.65 6.37
CA GLU A 86 -5.64 -17.77 7.06
C GLU A 86 -5.91 -18.97 6.13
N ASP A 87 -6.18 -18.71 4.86
CA ASP A 87 -6.47 -19.74 3.86
C ASP A 87 -5.18 -20.25 3.14
N GLY A 88 -4.01 -19.68 3.45
CA GLY A 88 -2.74 -20.05 2.80
C GLY A 88 -2.63 -19.67 1.33
N ASN A 89 -3.35 -18.62 0.92
CA ASN A 89 -3.42 -18.13 -0.47
C ASN A 89 -2.40 -17.01 -0.77
N VAL A 90 -1.61 -16.62 0.22
CA VAL A 90 -0.53 -15.63 0.10
C VAL A 90 0.66 -16.07 0.93
N ASP A 91 1.83 -15.51 0.66
CA ASP A 91 3.07 -15.88 1.33
C ASP A 91 3.41 -14.92 2.47
N ILE A 92 2.99 -13.66 2.32
CA ILE A 92 3.36 -12.56 3.21
C ILE A 92 2.28 -11.47 3.20
N LEU A 93 2.14 -10.81 4.33
CA LEU A 93 1.27 -9.65 4.54
C LEU A 93 2.11 -8.39 4.80
N LEU A 94 1.62 -7.24 4.33
CA LEU A 94 2.02 -5.91 4.81
C LEU A 94 0.75 -5.14 5.12
N VAL A 95 0.40 -5.05 6.40
CA VAL A 95 -0.90 -4.56 6.88
C VAL A 95 -0.74 -3.64 8.10
N HIS A 96 -1.81 -2.97 8.52
CA HIS A 96 -1.78 -1.94 9.56
C HIS A 96 -3.04 -1.99 10.44
N ALA A 97 -3.33 -3.14 11.01
CA ALA A 97 -4.40 -3.34 11.99
C ALA A 97 -3.90 -4.24 13.15
N PRO A 98 -3.11 -3.68 14.08
CA PRO A 98 -2.36 -4.44 15.08
C PRO A 98 -3.18 -5.50 15.82
N SER A 99 -4.37 -5.18 16.32
CA SER A 99 -5.22 -6.13 17.06
C SER A 99 -5.61 -7.35 16.21
N ALA A 100 -6.00 -7.14 14.93
CA ALA A 100 -6.37 -8.22 14.03
C ALA A 100 -5.15 -9.05 13.57
N GLU A 101 -3.98 -8.41 13.49
CA GLU A 101 -2.71 -9.08 13.18
C GLU A 101 -2.27 -10.00 14.33
N LEU A 102 -2.39 -9.54 15.57
CA LEU A 102 -2.08 -10.33 16.76
C LEU A 102 -2.99 -11.55 16.86
N ASP A 103 -4.28 -11.41 16.59
CA ASP A 103 -5.24 -12.53 16.53
C ASP A 103 -4.84 -13.57 15.46
N LEU A 104 -4.40 -13.12 14.28
CA LEU A 104 -3.89 -14.00 13.22
C LEU A 104 -2.66 -14.79 13.69
N VAL A 105 -1.73 -14.14 14.39
CA VAL A 105 -0.50 -14.75 14.91
C VAL A 105 -0.83 -15.72 16.06
N GLU A 106 -1.71 -15.35 16.99
CA GLU A 106 -2.16 -16.21 18.10
C GLU A 106 -2.82 -17.49 17.59
N LYS A 107 -3.64 -17.39 16.56
CA LYS A 107 -4.23 -18.55 15.87
C LYS A 107 -3.20 -19.39 15.09
N GLY A 108 -1.97 -18.91 14.99
CA GLY A 108 -0.83 -19.58 14.35
C GLY A 108 -0.89 -19.60 12.82
N TYR A 109 -1.67 -18.73 12.18
CA TYR A 109 -1.69 -18.58 10.72
C TYR A 109 -0.56 -17.69 10.22
N GLY A 110 -0.17 -16.67 11.01
CA GLY A 110 0.98 -15.82 10.77
C GLY A 110 2.13 -16.10 11.75
N ILE A 111 3.35 -15.86 11.31
CA ILE A 111 4.57 -15.90 12.12
C ILE A 111 5.48 -14.73 11.73
N ASP A 112 6.54 -14.50 12.50
CA ASP A 112 7.56 -13.48 12.21
C ASP A 112 6.99 -12.08 11.96
N ARG A 113 5.95 -11.69 12.74
CA ARG A 113 5.39 -10.33 12.69
C ARG A 113 6.47 -9.35 13.10
N LYS A 114 6.79 -8.39 12.23
CA LYS A 114 7.80 -7.35 12.45
C LYS A 114 7.26 -5.99 12.10
N LEU A 115 7.59 -5.02 12.92
CA LEU A 115 7.33 -3.62 12.69
C LEU A 115 8.18 -3.12 11.51
N VAL A 116 7.57 -2.35 10.60
CA VAL A 116 8.23 -1.83 9.40
C VAL A 116 8.29 -0.31 9.43
N MET A 117 7.14 0.33 9.62
CA MET A 117 6.98 1.77 9.50
C MET A 117 5.67 2.22 10.11
N HIS A 118 5.49 3.52 10.27
CA HIS A 118 4.18 4.13 10.50
C HIS A 118 3.95 5.33 9.58
N ASN A 119 2.70 5.70 9.42
CA ASN A 119 2.25 7.04 9.13
C ASN A 119 1.13 7.39 10.12
N ASP A 120 0.42 8.47 9.92
CA ASP A 120 -0.73 8.81 10.75
C ASP A 120 -2.01 8.80 9.92
N PHE A 121 -3.10 8.58 10.60
CA PHE A 121 -4.42 8.95 10.12
C PHE A 121 -4.64 10.45 10.34
N VAL A 122 -5.47 11.02 9.51
CA VAL A 122 -5.95 12.38 9.61
C VAL A 122 -7.46 12.42 9.38
N ILE A 123 -8.17 13.34 10.02
CA ILE A 123 -9.56 13.63 9.69
C ILE A 123 -9.54 14.82 8.74
N ILE A 124 -10.05 14.60 7.54
CA ILE A 124 -10.17 15.63 6.51
C ILE A 124 -11.65 15.99 6.32
N GLY A 125 -11.88 17.19 5.82
CA GLY A 125 -13.23 17.67 5.55
C GLY A 125 -13.23 18.96 4.74
N PRO A 126 -14.42 19.50 4.44
CA PRO A 126 -14.55 20.72 3.66
C PRO A 126 -13.95 21.93 4.40
N ALA A 127 -13.35 22.86 3.66
CA ALA A 127 -12.76 24.09 4.21
C ALA A 127 -13.74 24.94 5.04
N GLY A 128 -15.06 24.78 4.79
CA GLY A 128 -16.11 25.47 5.55
C GLY A 128 -16.35 24.91 6.95
N ASP A 129 -15.83 23.73 7.24
CA ASP A 129 -15.85 23.05 8.55
C ASP A 129 -17.19 23.17 9.32
N PRO A 130 -18.31 22.69 8.79
CA PRO A 130 -19.61 22.84 9.44
C PRO A 130 -19.71 22.19 10.83
N ALA A 131 -18.89 21.17 11.14
CA ALA A 131 -18.83 20.55 12.45
C ALA A 131 -17.91 21.30 13.43
N GLY A 132 -17.06 22.22 12.95
CA GLY A 132 -16.18 23.05 13.80
C GLY A 132 -15.01 22.29 14.41
N ILE A 133 -14.47 21.29 13.71
CA ILE A 133 -13.43 20.38 14.24
C ILE A 133 -11.99 20.85 13.96
N THR A 134 -11.83 21.91 13.19
CA THR A 134 -10.50 22.40 12.78
C THR A 134 -9.62 22.70 13.99
N GLY A 135 -8.45 22.06 14.05
CA GLY A 135 -7.43 22.29 15.08
C GLY A 135 -7.70 21.59 16.41
N LEU A 136 -8.70 20.71 16.50
CA LEU A 136 -8.84 19.81 17.65
C LEU A 136 -7.64 18.88 17.74
N ASN A 137 -7.22 18.54 18.97
CA ASN A 137 -6.13 17.61 19.26
C ASN A 137 -6.63 16.21 19.67
N SER A 138 -7.92 15.97 19.54
CA SER A 138 -8.59 14.72 19.88
C SER A 138 -9.48 14.27 18.73
N ALA A 139 -9.17 13.13 18.17
CA ALA A 139 -9.97 12.51 17.13
C ALA A 139 -11.37 12.15 17.65
N SER A 140 -11.49 11.61 18.89
CA SER A 140 -12.80 11.29 19.48
C SER A 140 -13.69 12.53 19.68
N GLU A 141 -13.10 13.69 20.05
CA GLU A 141 -13.85 14.95 20.14
C GLU A 141 -14.34 15.38 18.75
N ALA A 142 -13.50 15.27 17.72
CA ALA A 142 -13.90 15.56 16.35
C ALA A 142 -15.04 14.64 15.86
N PHE A 143 -14.97 13.35 16.13
CA PHE A 143 -16.06 12.41 15.82
C PHE A 143 -17.35 12.75 16.56
N GLN A 144 -17.25 13.18 17.83
CA GLN A 144 -18.41 13.65 18.61
C GLN A 144 -19.06 14.91 18.03
N ASP A 145 -18.27 15.87 17.55
CA ASP A 145 -18.79 17.11 16.95
C ASP A 145 -19.38 16.85 15.56
N ILE A 146 -18.81 15.94 14.76
CA ILE A 146 -19.40 15.49 13.50
C ILE A 146 -20.77 14.82 13.76
N LEU A 147 -20.85 13.93 14.77
CA LEU A 147 -22.11 13.30 15.18
C LEU A 147 -23.15 14.32 15.61
N ASN A 148 -22.77 15.27 16.49
CA ASN A 148 -23.68 16.27 17.04
C ASN A 148 -24.25 17.21 15.97
N SER A 149 -23.46 17.51 14.93
CA SER A 149 -23.89 18.38 13.83
C SER A 149 -24.58 17.62 12.71
N GLU A 150 -24.57 16.28 12.73
CA GLU A 150 -25.00 15.43 11.61
C GLU A 150 -24.36 15.87 10.27
N SER A 151 -23.12 16.36 10.35
CA SER A 151 -22.35 16.74 9.15
C SER A 151 -21.99 15.51 8.34
N ILE A 152 -22.05 15.60 7.00
CA ILE A 152 -21.84 14.44 6.14
C ILE A 152 -20.47 13.81 6.42
N PHE A 153 -20.46 12.52 6.70
CA PHE A 153 -19.27 11.72 6.90
C PHE A 153 -19.26 10.54 5.90
N THR A 154 -18.14 10.35 5.24
CA THR A 154 -17.94 9.23 4.31
C THR A 154 -17.04 8.18 4.94
N SER A 155 -17.64 7.05 5.32
CA SER A 155 -16.94 5.86 5.79
C SER A 155 -16.39 5.04 4.64
N ARG A 156 -15.31 4.30 4.92
CA ARG A 156 -14.85 3.22 4.02
C ARG A 156 -15.88 2.11 3.88
N GLY A 157 -16.51 1.66 4.97
CA GLY A 157 -17.54 0.62 4.98
C GLY A 157 -17.10 -0.73 4.37
N ASP A 158 -15.78 -1.08 4.38
CA ASP A 158 -15.21 -2.20 3.61
C ASP A 158 -14.32 -3.17 4.41
N ASP A 159 -14.42 -3.13 5.74
CA ASP A 159 -13.57 -3.91 6.67
C ASP A 159 -12.05 -3.67 6.51
N SER A 160 -11.64 -2.52 5.97
CA SER A 160 -10.23 -2.09 5.88
C SER A 160 -9.66 -1.70 7.24
N GLY A 161 -8.34 -1.51 7.31
CA GLY A 161 -7.68 -0.96 8.49
C GLY A 161 -8.19 0.44 8.86
N THR A 162 -8.45 1.29 7.86
CA THR A 162 -9.05 2.62 8.06
C THR A 162 -10.47 2.52 8.59
N HIS A 163 -11.29 1.60 8.05
CA HIS A 163 -12.65 1.38 8.55
C HIS A 163 -12.64 0.87 10.00
N LYS A 164 -11.73 -0.06 10.33
CA LYS A 164 -11.59 -0.53 11.73
C LYS A 164 -11.19 0.60 12.67
N LYS A 165 -10.25 1.46 12.24
CA LYS A 165 -9.82 2.63 13.02
C LYS A 165 -10.96 3.66 13.20
N GLU A 166 -11.76 3.88 12.18
CA GLU A 166 -12.96 4.72 12.24
C GLU A 166 -13.95 4.17 13.27
N LEU A 167 -14.25 2.86 13.19
CA LEU A 167 -15.18 2.20 14.14
C LEU A 167 -14.69 2.27 15.60
N GLU A 168 -13.36 2.21 15.84
CA GLU A 168 -12.79 2.44 17.17
C GLU A 168 -13.15 3.84 17.72
N PHE A 169 -13.13 4.90 16.89
CA PHE A 169 -13.50 6.25 17.33
C PHE A 169 -15.01 6.38 17.58
N TRP A 170 -15.84 5.77 16.75
CA TRP A 170 -17.29 5.74 17.01
C TRP A 170 -17.64 4.98 18.30
N ASP A 171 -16.98 3.85 18.55
CA ASP A 171 -17.14 3.05 19.78
C ASP A 171 -16.71 3.83 21.04
N ASP A 172 -15.61 4.57 20.98
CA ASP A 172 -15.13 5.40 22.07
C ASP A 172 -16.15 6.41 22.58
N ILE A 173 -16.93 6.98 21.68
CA ILE A 173 -17.99 7.94 22.02
C ILE A 173 -19.35 7.25 22.20
N ASN A 174 -19.36 5.90 22.20
CA ASN A 174 -20.57 5.07 22.31
C ASN A 174 -21.62 5.41 21.24
N ALA A 175 -21.19 5.67 20.00
CA ALA A 175 -22.03 6.00 18.87
C ALA A 175 -22.11 4.84 17.87
N ASP A 176 -23.31 4.69 17.28
CA ASP A 176 -23.56 3.84 16.13
C ASP A 176 -24.12 4.73 15.01
N PRO A 177 -23.23 5.32 14.16
CA PRO A 177 -23.62 6.33 13.19
C PRO A 177 -24.56 5.74 12.14
N GLN A 178 -25.70 6.41 11.92
CA GLN A 178 -26.73 5.99 10.98
C GLN A 178 -27.45 7.21 10.40
N GLY A 179 -28.10 7.03 9.25
CA GLY A 179 -28.87 8.09 8.62
C GLY A 179 -28.22 8.66 7.37
N ASP A 180 -28.84 9.68 6.81
CA ASP A 180 -28.45 10.24 5.50
C ASP A 180 -27.11 11.00 5.52
N TRP A 181 -26.59 11.34 6.70
CA TRP A 181 -25.30 12.00 6.89
C TRP A 181 -24.11 11.02 6.96
N TYR A 182 -24.34 9.73 7.23
CA TYR A 182 -23.31 8.71 7.29
C TYR A 182 -23.33 7.83 6.05
N LEU A 183 -22.33 7.98 5.20
CA LEU A 183 -22.25 7.35 3.88
C LEU A 183 -21.16 6.28 3.85
N GLU A 184 -21.53 5.04 3.64
CA GLU A 184 -20.56 3.95 3.40
C GLU A 184 -20.20 3.86 1.91
N SER A 185 -18.94 4.10 1.57
CA SER A 185 -18.46 4.05 0.19
C SER A 185 -18.33 2.62 -0.35
N GLY A 186 -17.97 1.67 0.49
CA GLY A 186 -17.63 0.30 0.09
C GLY A 186 -16.43 0.22 -0.87
N GLN A 187 -15.58 1.27 -0.93
CA GLN A 187 -14.51 1.41 -1.91
C GLN A 187 -13.13 1.53 -1.24
N GLY A 188 -12.05 1.43 -2.05
CA GLY A 188 -10.69 1.75 -1.62
C GLY A 188 -10.52 3.23 -1.24
N MET A 189 -9.44 3.56 -0.47
CA MET A 189 -9.29 4.88 0.14
C MET A 189 -9.29 6.02 -0.90
N ALA A 190 -8.57 5.89 -2.01
CA ALA A 190 -8.55 6.93 -3.04
C ALA A 190 -9.94 7.21 -3.66
N ALA A 191 -10.79 6.20 -3.82
CA ALA A 191 -12.16 6.37 -4.30
C ALA A 191 -13.04 7.00 -3.21
N THR A 192 -12.87 6.59 -1.95
CA THR A 192 -13.57 7.18 -0.79
C THR A 192 -13.27 8.67 -0.64
N LEU A 193 -12.00 9.08 -0.82
CA LEU A 193 -11.59 10.49 -0.80
C LEU A 193 -12.30 11.32 -1.87
N ARG A 194 -12.43 10.79 -3.09
CA ARG A 194 -13.17 11.48 -4.17
C ARG A 194 -14.65 11.62 -3.85
N ILE A 195 -15.27 10.56 -3.31
CA ILE A 195 -16.67 10.61 -2.87
C ILE A 195 -16.85 11.64 -1.75
N ALA A 196 -15.96 11.66 -0.76
CA ALA A 196 -15.98 12.63 0.32
C ALA A 196 -15.84 14.07 -0.23
N SER A 197 -14.92 14.31 -1.16
CA SER A 197 -14.73 15.60 -1.82
C SER A 197 -15.98 16.05 -2.60
N GLU A 198 -16.57 15.15 -3.40
CA GLU A 198 -17.82 15.45 -4.15
C GLU A 198 -19.03 15.74 -3.26
N LYS A 199 -19.00 15.29 -2.00
CA LYS A 199 -20.09 15.43 -1.02
C LYS A 199 -19.86 16.50 0.01
N ASP A 200 -18.73 17.24 -0.04
CA ASP A 200 -18.29 18.13 1.02
C ASP A 200 -18.33 17.43 2.39
N ALA A 201 -17.84 16.18 2.44
CA ALA A 201 -17.97 15.30 3.60
C ALA A 201 -16.66 15.21 4.38
N TYR A 202 -16.77 14.92 5.67
CA TYR A 202 -15.66 14.48 6.49
C TYR A 202 -15.31 13.01 6.18
N THR A 203 -14.06 12.65 6.36
CA THR A 203 -13.63 11.25 6.31
C THR A 203 -12.33 11.05 7.08
N LEU A 204 -12.10 9.84 7.57
CA LEU A 204 -10.82 9.39 8.11
C LEU A 204 -9.98 8.81 6.97
N THR A 205 -8.71 9.21 6.87
CA THR A 205 -7.77 8.67 5.89
C THR A 205 -6.36 8.62 6.46
N ASP A 206 -5.51 7.75 5.93
CA ASP A 206 -4.08 7.89 6.16
C ASP A 206 -3.51 9.09 5.39
N ARG A 207 -2.56 9.80 6.01
CA ARG A 207 -1.93 11.01 5.43
C ARG A 207 -1.28 10.72 4.08
N ALA A 208 -0.64 9.56 3.91
CA ALA A 208 0.06 9.24 2.67
C ALA A 208 -0.91 9.16 1.48
N THR A 209 -2.06 8.50 1.65
CA THR A 209 -3.08 8.42 0.61
C THR A 209 -3.72 9.79 0.35
N TYR A 210 -3.95 10.61 1.39
CA TYR A 210 -4.43 11.99 1.20
C TYR A 210 -3.45 12.80 0.36
N LEU A 211 -2.18 12.87 0.75
CA LEU A 211 -1.17 13.66 0.04
C LEU A 211 -0.96 13.19 -1.40
N ALA A 212 -1.02 11.88 -1.65
CA ALA A 212 -0.92 11.32 -3.00
C ALA A 212 -2.12 11.69 -3.91
N ASN A 213 -3.22 12.14 -3.34
CA ASN A 213 -4.45 12.49 -4.07
C ASN A 213 -4.86 13.97 -3.90
N GLN A 214 -4.19 14.78 -3.07
CA GLN A 214 -4.61 16.11 -2.65
C GLN A 214 -4.92 17.08 -3.80
N ASP A 215 -4.20 16.98 -4.93
CA ASP A 215 -4.41 17.85 -6.10
C ASP A 215 -5.79 17.65 -6.77
N PHE A 216 -6.52 16.62 -6.39
CA PHE A 216 -7.85 16.26 -6.93
C PHE A 216 -8.96 16.34 -5.89
N LEU A 217 -8.67 16.91 -4.70
CA LEU A 217 -9.59 16.98 -3.58
C LEU A 217 -9.83 18.43 -3.17
N ASP A 218 -11.08 18.77 -2.90
CA ASP A 218 -11.49 20.03 -2.30
C ASP A 218 -11.69 19.86 -0.77
N LEU A 219 -10.78 19.14 -0.12
CA LEU A 219 -10.81 18.85 1.32
C LEU A 219 -9.46 19.18 1.96
N ASP A 220 -9.52 19.71 3.19
CA ASP A 220 -8.36 20.07 4.00
C ASP A 220 -8.17 19.08 5.16
N ILE A 221 -6.93 18.97 5.69
CA ILE A 221 -6.68 18.29 6.96
C ILE A 221 -7.20 19.20 8.07
N LEU A 222 -8.13 18.70 8.87
CA LEU A 222 -8.77 19.44 9.94
C LEU A 222 -8.31 18.97 11.33
N VAL A 223 -8.07 17.66 11.50
CA VAL A 223 -7.57 17.08 12.75
C VAL A 223 -6.40 16.15 12.47
N GLU A 224 -5.31 16.36 13.20
CA GLU A 224 -4.06 15.58 13.14
C GLU A 224 -3.36 15.59 14.50
N GLY A 225 -2.34 14.74 14.67
CA GLY A 225 -1.45 14.76 15.85
C GLY A 225 -2.01 14.09 17.12
N ASP A 226 -3.23 13.56 17.11
CA ASP A 226 -3.70 12.67 18.18
C ASP A 226 -2.86 11.37 18.16
N PRO A 227 -2.24 10.94 19.29
CA PRO A 227 -1.48 9.68 19.34
C PRO A 227 -2.28 8.45 18.88
N ARG A 228 -3.60 8.48 18.99
CA ARG A 228 -4.48 7.40 18.57
C ARG A 228 -4.67 7.34 17.04
N LEU A 229 -4.28 8.40 16.33
CA LEU A 229 -4.27 8.43 14.87
C LEU A 229 -3.02 7.75 14.27
N LEU A 230 -2.12 7.20 15.11
CA LEU A 230 -0.95 6.49 14.61
C LEU A 230 -1.37 5.25 13.81
N ASN A 231 -0.84 5.13 12.60
CA ASN A 231 -1.12 4.06 11.65
C ASN A 231 0.13 3.23 11.41
N VAL A 232 0.22 2.06 12.05
CA VAL A 232 1.44 1.27 12.19
C VAL A 232 1.39 0.03 11.31
N TYR A 233 2.41 -0.15 10.50
CA TYR A 233 2.52 -1.22 9.50
C TYR A 233 3.43 -2.34 9.95
N HIS A 234 2.92 -3.56 9.87
CA HIS A 234 3.68 -4.76 10.12
C HIS A 234 3.76 -5.64 8.88
N VAL A 235 4.90 -6.30 8.74
CA VAL A 235 5.06 -7.43 7.84
C VAL A 235 4.87 -8.72 8.63
N ILE A 236 4.11 -9.68 8.07
CA ILE A 236 3.80 -10.95 8.71
C ILE A 236 3.98 -12.06 7.68
N THR A 237 4.78 -13.06 7.99
CA THR A 237 4.96 -14.23 7.13
C THR A 237 3.87 -15.25 7.40
N VAL A 238 3.27 -15.83 6.36
CA VAL A 238 2.29 -16.91 6.50
C VAL A 238 2.99 -18.19 6.98
N ASN A 239 2.38 -18.88 7.93
CA ASN A 239 2.99 -20.01 8.63
C ASN A 239 3.12 -21.27 7.72
N PRO A 240 4.33 -21.66 7.30
CA PRO A 240 4.55 -22.84 6.46
C PRO A 240 4.21 -24.15 7.18
N GLY A 241 4.17 -24.16 8.52
CA GLY A 241 3.74 -25.31 9.31
C GLY A 241 2.25 -25.63 9.14
N LYS A 242 1.43 -24.63 8.81
CA LYS A 242 0.01 -24.82 8.44
C LYS A 242 -0.18 -24.95 6.93
N TRP A 243 0.60 -24.21 6.15
CA TRP A 243 0.46 -24.10 4.71
C TRP A 243 1.79 -24.39 3.99
N PRO A 244 2.13 -25.68 3.78
CA PRO A 244 3.41 -26.07 3.16
C PRO A 244 3.64 -25.54 1.74
N GLN A 245 2.58 -25.05 1.06
CA GLN A 245 2.65 -24.51 -0.29
C GLN A 245 3.14 -23.05 -0.33
N VAL A 246 3.16 -22.32 0.78
CA VAL A 246 3.59 -20.92 0.80
C VAL A 246 5.10 -20.80 0.54
N ASN A 247 5.50 -19.77 -0.18
CA ASN A 247 6.90 -19.47 -0.42
C ASN A 247 7.53 -18.77 0.81
N TYR A 248 7.76 -19.55 1.86
CA TYR A 248 8.30 -19.04 3.13
C TYR A 248 9.70 -18.44 2.96
N GLU A 249 10.58 -19.05 2.16
CA GLU A 249 11.93 -18.53 1.92
C GLU A 249 11.88 -17.15 1.24
N GLY A 250 11.10 -17.02 0.19
CA GLY A 250 10.89 -15.73 -0.48
C GLY A 250 10.29 -14.68 0.45
N ALA A 251 9.29 -15.07 1.27
CA ALA A 251 8.68 -14.18 2.26
C ALA A 251 9.69 -13.67 3.29
N GLN A 252 10.60 -14.54 3.78
CA GLN A 252 11.66 -14.12 4.70
C GLN A 252 12.66 -13.16 4.05
N ILE A 253 13.05 -13.41 2.79
CA ILE A 253 13.95 -12.53 2.03
C ILE A 253 13.29 -11.14 1.84
N PHE A 254 12.00 -11.10 1.49
CA PHE A 254 11.29 -9.84 1.34
C PHE A 254 11.09 -9.12 2.69
N THR A 255 10.80 -9.85 3.76
CA THR A 255 10.77 -9.31 5.12
C THR A 255 12.11 -8.68 5.50
N ALA A 256 13.22 -9.40 5.28
CA ALA A 256 14.56 -8.89 5.56
C ALA A 256 14.88 -7.64 4.73
N PHE A 257 14.44 -7.57 3.49
CA PHE A 257 14.54 -6.37 2.66
C PHE A 257 13.79 -5.19 3.29
N LEU A 258 12.51 -5.36 3.65
CA LEU A 258 11.67 -4.29 4.22
C LEU A 258 12.28 -3.69 5.50
N VAL A 259 12.82 -4.53 6.40
CA VAL A 259 13.39 -4.09 7.67
C VAL A 259 14.89 -3.73 7.57
N SER A 260 15.51 -3.84 6.41
CA SER A 260 16.93 -3.49 6.22
C SER A 260 17.17 -1.99 6.39
N THR A 261 18.33 -1.60 6.93
CA THR A 261 18.71 -0.18 7.07
C THR A 261 18.58 0.60 5.77
N LYS A 262 18.97 -0.01 4.63
CA LYS A 262 18.87 0.62 3.31
C LYS A 262 17.41 0.90 2.94
N THR A 263 16.52 -0.03 3.14
CA THR A 263 15.08 0.15 2.82
C THR A 263 14.42 1.12 3.79
N GLN A 264 14.78 1.09 5.06
CA GLN A 264 14.29 2.03 6.07
C GLN A 264 14.68 3.48 5.74
N GLU A 265 15.86 3.68 5.14
CA GLU A 265 16.27 5.00 4.62
C GLU A 265 15.48 5.40 3.36
N LEU A 266 15.17 4.45 2.48
CA LEU A 266 14.26 4.70 1.33
C LEU A 266 12.87 5.10 1.79
N ILE A 267 12.31 4.43 2.81
CA ILE A 267 11.01 4.75 3.41
C ILE A 267 11.04 6.17 4.00
N ARG A 268 12.09 6.52 4.77
CA ARG A 268 12.25 7.85 5.37
C ARG A 268 12.23 8.99 4.35
N ASN A 269 12.75 8.75 3.17
CA ASN A 269 12.85 9.77 2.12
C ASN A 269 11.69 9.72 1.11
N PHE A 270 10.82 8.72 1.21
CA PHE A 270 9.71 8.57 0.28
C PHE A 270 8.70 9.71 0.44
N GLY A 271 8.42 10.43 -0.62
CA GLY A 271 7.50 11.56 -0.67
C GLY A 271 8.13 12.93 -0.41
N VAL A 272 9.35 13.00 0.17
CA VAL A 272 9.97 14.29 0.54
C VAL A 272 10.14 15.22 -0.67
N ASP A 273 10.55 14.70 -1.82
CA ASP A 273 10.75 15.52 -3.04
C ASP A 273 9.42 16.06 -3.61
N LEU A 274 8.31 15.37 -3.37
CA LEU A 274 6.99 15.72 -3.91
C LEU A 274 6.17 16.59 -2.94
N TYR A 275 6.23 16.28 -1.64
CA TYR A 275 5.35 16.85 -0.63
C TYR A 275 6.10 17.68 0.43
N GLY A 276 7.43 17.80 0.34
CA GLY A 276 8.26 18.49 1.32
C GLY A 276 8.38 17.78 2.67
N GLN A 277 7.77 16.59 2.81
CA GLN A 277 7.77 15.76 4.01
C GLN A 277 7.68 14.27 3.64
N PRO A 278 8.18 13.36 4.52
CA PRO A 278 8.03 11.94 4.30
C PRO A 278 6.56 11.51 4.40
N LEU A 279 6.17 10.54 3.57
CA LEU A 279 4.84 9.91 3.68
C LEU A 279 4.79 8.79 4.73
N PHE A 280 5.96 8.24 5.09
CA PHE A 280 6.11 7.16 6.07
C PHE A 280 7.35 7.40 6.93
N PHE A 281 7.30 6.91 8.18
CA PHE A 281 8.39 6.96 9.13
C PHE A 281 8.90 5.54 9.40
N PRO A 282 10.21 5.26 9.26
CA PRO A 282 10.78 3.94 9.48
C PRO A 282 10.80 3.56 10.96
N ASP A 283 10.44 2.30 11.26
CA ASP A 283 10.32 1.79 12.63
C ASP A 283 10.91 0.39 12.84
N ALA A 284 11.65 -0.16 11.88
CA ALA A 284 12.16 -1.53 12.00
C ALA A 284 13.14 -1.75 13.18
N ASP A 285 13.62 -0.67 13.78
CA ASP A 285 14.48 -0.65 14.99
C ASP A 285 13.69 -0.44 16.30
N LYS A 286 12.35 -0.32 16.22
CA LYS A 286 11.46 -0.12 17.35
C LYS A 286 10.64 -1.37 17.65
N THR A 287 9.97 -1.33 18.81
CA THR A 287 8.95 -2.30 19.23
C THR A 287 7.56 -1.65 19.19
N ASP A 288 6.51 -2.47 19.23
CA ASP A 288 5.13 -1.99 19.35
C ASP A 288 4.95 -1.09 20.60
N SER A 289 5.58 -1.45 21.72
CA SER A 289 5.57 -0.65 22.96
C SER A 289 6.19 0.73 22.79
N ASP A 290 7.23 0.89 21.97
CA ASP A 290 7.83 2.20 21.66
C ASP A 290 6.86 3.14 20.92
N LEU A 291 5.82 2.58 20.32
CA LEU A 291 4.75 3.29 19.60
C LEU A 291 3.42 3.34 20.37
N GLY A 292 3.39 2.84 21.61
CA GLY A 292 2.20 2.83 22.47
C GLY A 292 1.14 1.81 22.05
N LEU A 293 1.54 0.73 21.44
CA LEU A 293 0.66 -0.36 20.96
C LEU A 293 0.71 -1.57 21.92
N ASP A 294 0.60 -1.37 23.24
CA ASP A 294 0.58 -2.43 24.26
C ASP A 294 -0.82 -3.02 24.48
#